data_6e8287877e591c1b22b3d44ff634908b
#
_entry.id   6e8287877e591c1b22b3d44ff634908b
#
_cell.length_a   1.000
_cell.length_b   1.000
_cell.length_c   1.000
_cell.angle_alpha   90.00
_cell.angle_beta   90.00
_cell.angle_gamma   90.00
#
_symmetry.space_group_name_H-M   'P 1'
#
loop_
_entity.id
_entity.type
_entity.pdbx_description
1 polymer ?
#
loop_
_entity_poly.entity_id
_entity_poly.type
_entity_poly.pdbx_seq_one_letter_code
_entity_poly.pdbx_strand_id
1 'polypeptide(L)'
;MSDPKHVKVGPVTFGNDLPFVLISGPCQIESRDHALFMADALAKAAADAGVPFIFKSSFDKANRTSVSGKRGVGIDAGLAILAEVKATLGCPVLTDIHGPEQVEAAAQAVDILQIPAFLCRQTDLLIAAGKTGAVINVKKGQFLAPWDMAAVAQKVASTGNERILLTERGASFGYNTLVSDMRALPVMAETGYPVVFDATHSVQQPGGLGSASGGQRDYAPLLARSAVAAGVAAIFAEAHEDPDNAPSDGPVMLKLDWVGPMLKQLKAIDTVVKG
;
A
#
# COMPACT_ATOMS: atom_id res chain seq x y z
N MET A 1 -19.82 -5.76 15.80
CA MET A 1 -19.06 -5.21 14.65
C MET A 1 -19.39 -3.73 14.57
N SER A 2 -18.38 -2.86 14.40
CA SER A 2 -18.61 -1.44 14.15
C SER A 2 -19.24 -1.26 12.76
N ASP A 3 -20.03 -0.20 12.57
CA ASP A 3 -20.57 0.12 11.24
C ASP A 3 -19.42 0.33 10.24
N PRO A 4 -19.55 -0.15 8.98
CA PRO A 4 -18.54 0.03 7.96
C PRO A 4 -18.29 1.52 7.70
N LYS A 5 -17.04 1.93 7.79
CA LYS A 5 -16.61 3.29 7.46
C LYS A 5 -16.20 3.35 5.99
N HIS A 6 -16.64 4.40 5.31
CA HIS A 6 -16.21 4.69 3.95
C HIS A 6 -15.20 5.83 3.95
N VAL A 7 -14.06 5.63 3.29
CA VAL A 7 -12.99 6.62 3.20
C VAL A 7 -12.87 7.13 1.76
N LYS A 8 -13.22 8.38 1.53
CA LYS A 8 -13.19 9.01 0.20
C LYS A 8 -11.84 9.67 -0.07
N VAL A 9 -11.28 9.42 -1.26
CA VAL A 9 -10.01 10.00 -1.77
C VAL A 9 -10.22 10.47 -3.21
N GLY A 10 -10.45 11.75 -3.42
CA GLY A 10 -10.83 12.26 -4.75
C GLY A 10 -12.06 11.53 -5.29
N PRO A 11 -11.99 10.91 -6.48
CA PRO A 11 -13.11 10.16 -7.06
C PRO A 11 -13.26 8.73 -6.50
N VAL A 12 -12.31 8.26 -5.69
CA VAL A 12 -12.27 6.88 -5.18
C VAL A 12 -12.84 6.81 -3.78
N THR A 13 -13.59 5.76 -3.46
CA THR A 13 -14.09 5.48 -2.10
C THR A 13 -13.69 4.07 -1.68
N PHE A 14 -13.06 3.94 -0.53
CA PHE A 14 -12.71 2.66 0.10
C PHE A 14 -13.80 2.24 1.08
N GLY A 15 -14.19 0.99 1.05
CA GLY A 15 -15.12 0.35 1.99
C GLY A 15 -15.02 -1.16 1.88
N ASN A 16 -15.13 -1.90 2.98
CA ASN A 16 -15.08 -3.36 2.95
C ASN A 16 -16.32 -3.98 2.24
N ASP A 17 -17.38 -3.21 2.13
CA ASP A 17 -18.64 -3.52 1.45
C ASP A 17 -18.75 -2.93 0.03
N LEU A 18 -17.73 -2.16 -0.42
CA LEU A 18 -17.66 -1.56 -1.74
C LEU A 18 -16.71 -2.35 -2.67
N PRO A 19 -16.82 -2.18 -4.00
CA PRO A 19 -15.86 -2.74 -4.94
C PRO A 19 -14.42 -2.39 -4.54
N PHE A 20 -13.51 -3.36 -4.64
CA PHE A 20 -12.13 -3.15 -4.21
C PHE A 20 -11.41 -2.11 -5.08
N VAL A 21 -10.43 -1.45 -4.47
CA VAL A 21 -9.57 -0.43 -5.07
C VAL A 21 -8.17 -1.03 -5.32
N LEU A 22 -7.52 -0.66 -6.42
CA LEU A 22 -6.10 -0.96 -6.64
C LEU A 22 -5.23 0.20 -6.14
N ILE A 23 -4.28 -0.09 -5.27
CA ILE A 23 -3.15 0.78 -4.92
C ILE A 23 -1.90 0.17 -5.55
N SER A 24 -1.31 0.83 -6.57
CA SER A 24 -0.18 0.23 -7.28
C SER A 24 0.78 1.29 -7.85
N GLY A 25 2.02 0.85 -8.06
CA GLY A 25 3.12 1.63 -8.64
C GLY A 25 4.46 0.96 -8.37
N PRO A 26 5.56 1.52 -8.84
CA PRO A 26 6.89 1.00 -8.53
C PRO A 26 7.22 1.20 -7.04
N CYS A 27 8.07 0.33 -6.51
CA CYS A 27 8.46 0.36 -5.10
C CYS A 27 8.97 1.74 -4.67
N GLN A 28 9.83 2.35 -5.49
CA GLN A 28 10.36 3.71 -5.30
C GLN A 28 10.35 4.49 -6.61
N ILE A 29 10.39 5.81 -6.50
CA ILE A 29 10.56 6.71 -7.64
C ILE A 29 12.00 6.57 -8.15
N GLU A 30 12.15 6.21 -9.42
CA GLU A 30 13.45 6.10 -10.10
C GLU A 30 13.78 7.34 -10.89
N SER A 31 12.79 7.84 -11.63
CA SER A 31 12.84 9.11 -12.35
C SER A 31 11.42 9.66 -12.55
N ARG A 32 11.34 10.92 -12.96
CA ARG A 32 10.08 11.56 -13.35
C ARG A 32 9.37 10.80 -14.47
N ASP A 33 10.10 10.51 -15.54
CA ASP A 33 9.53 9.90 -16.75
C ASP A 33 9.08 8.45 -16.49
N HIS A 34 9.85 7.70 -15.69
CA HIS A 34 9.46 6.35 -15.25
C HIS A 34 8.18 6.38 -14.39
N ALA A 35 8.07 7.33 -13.45
CA ALA A 35 6.88 7.46 -12.61
C ALA A 35 5.62 7.76 -13.45
N LEU A 36 5.71 8.67 -14.41
CA LEU A 36 4.61 8.98 -15.34
C LEU A 36 4.24 7.79 -16.23
N PHE A 37 5.23 7.10 -16.78
CA PHE A 37 5.05 5.89 -17.60
C PHE A 37 4.32 4.80 -16.81
N MET A 38 4.80 4.47 -15.61
CA MET A 38 4.21 3.43 -14.77
C MET A 38 2.79 3.81 -14.32
N ALA A 39 2.58 5.07 -13.95
CA ALA A 39 1.27 5.54 -13.54
C ALA A 39 0.24 5.46 -14.68
N ASP A 40 0.59 5.86 -15.90
CA ASP A 40 -0.28 5.77 -17.09
C ASP A 40 -0.61 4.31 -17.42
N ALA A 41 0.41 3.44 -17.46
CA ALA A 41 0.22 2.03 -17.78
C ALA A 41 -0.69 1.32 -16.75
N LEU A 42 -0.49 1.58 -15.46
CA LEU A 42 -1.30 1.00 -14.39
C LEU A 42 -2.72 1.58 -14.35
N ALA A 43 -2.88 2.89 -14.58
CA ALA A 43 -4.19 3.52 -14.69
C ALA A 43 -5.02 2.93 -15.85
N LYS A 44 -4.40 2.68 -17.01
CA LYS A 44 -5.04 2.02 -18.15
C LYS A 44 -5.44 0.58 -17.81
N ALA A 45 -4.54 -0.21 -17.21
CA ALA A 45 -4.85 -1.57 -16.81
C ALA A 45 -6.01 -1.65 -15.81
N ALA A 46 -6.07 -0.70 -14.86
CA ALA A 46 -7.16 -0.59 -13.90
C ALA A 46 -8.48 -0.17 -14.56
N ALA A 47 -8.45 0.81 -15.45
CA ALA A 47 -9.61 1.28 -16.20
C ALA A 47 -10.21 0.16 -17.08
N ASP A 48 -9.37 -0.59 -17.81
CA ASP A 48 -9.77 -1.74 -18.64
C ASP A 48 -10.41 -2.87 -17.83
N ALA A 49 -10.06 -2.98 -16.55
CA ALA A 49 -10.66 -3.93 -15.62
C ALA A 49 -11.86 -3.34 -14.85
N GLY A 50 -12.16 -2.06 -14.99
CA GLY A 50 -13.20 -1.36 -14.24
C GLY A 50 -12.91 -1.30 -12.72
N VAL A 51 -11.63 -1.12 -12.35
CA VAL A 51 -11.16 -1.05 -10.95
C VAL A 51 -10.68 0.36 -10.64
N PRO A 52 -11.16 1.00 -9.55
CA PRO A 52 -10.63 2.30 -9.11
C PRO A 52 -9.14 2.20 -8.77
N PHE A 53 -8.39 3.28 -9.05
CA PHE A 53 -6.93 3.26 -8.99
C PHE A 53 -6.36 4.40 -8.15
N ILE A 54 -5.33 4.07 -7.35
CA ILE A 54 -4.46 5.00 -6.62
C ILE A 54 -3.01 4.71 -7.04
N PHE A 55 -2.29 5.71 -7.52
CA PHE A 55 -0.87 5.56 -7.78
C PHE A 55 -0.04 5.61 -6.50
N LYS A 56 0.91 4.69 -6.35
CA LYS A 56 1.81 4.64 -5.20
C LYS A 56 3.26 4.60 -5.64
N SER A 57 4.09 5.43 -5.04
CA SER A 57 5.55 5.26 -5.08
C SER A 57 6.21 5.95 -3.88
N SER A 58 7.39 5.46 -3.46
CA SER A 58 8.13 6.04 -2.35
C SER A 58 9.20 7.01 -2.85
N PHE A 59 9.33 8.16 -2.21
CA PHE A 59 10.42 9.11 -2.48
C PHE A 59 11.74 8.70 -1.81
N ASP A 60 11.66 7.90 -0.74
CA ASP A 60 12.81 7.38 0.01
C ASP A 60 12.52 5.98 0.54
N LYS A 61 13.55 5.16 0.64
CA LYS A 61 13.55 3.85 1.30
C LYS A 61 14.45 3.92 2.53
N ALA A 62 13.89 4.44 3.63
CA ALA A 62 14.64 4.71 4.86
C ALA A 62 15.12 3.44 5.60
N ASN A 63 14.54 2.28 5.32
CA ASN A 63 14.78 1.01 6.03
C ASN A 63 15.60 -0.01 5.22
N ARG A 64 16.53 0.45 4.37
CA ARG A 64 17.40 -0.47 3.60
C ARG A 64 18.21 -1.40 4.49
N THR A 65 18.33 -2.66 4.07
CA THR A 65 19.18 -3.65 4.74
C THR A 65 20.67 -3.24 4.66
N SER A 66 21.10 -2.69 3.52
CA SER A 66 22.47 -2.20 3.33
C SER A 66 22.53 -0.68 3.31
N VAL A 67 23.56 -0.09 3.94
CA VAL A 67 23.84 1.35 3.89
C VAL A 67 24.11 1.84 2.45
N SER A 68 24.62 0.98 1.58
CA SER A 68 24.86 1.28 0.16
C SER A 68 23.63 1.11 -0.72
N GLY A 69 22.48 0.69 -0.18
CA GLY A 69 21.23 0.51 -0.93
C GLY A 69 20.71 1.83 -1.50
N LYS A 70 20.19 1.80 -2.73
CA LYS A 70 19.56 2.99 -3.34
C LYS A 70 18.34 3.41 -2.54
N ARG A 71 18.31 4.65 -2.07
CA ARG A 71 17.24 5.17 -1.22
C ARG A 71 16.09 5.82 -2.00
N GLY A 72 16.31 6.30 -3.19
CA GLY A 72 15.33 7.03 -4.01
C GLY A 72 15.83 8.42 -4.38
N VAL A 73 14.91 9.28 -4.83
CA VAL A 73 15.21 10.64 -5.32
C VAL A 73 15.18 11.72 -4.23
N GLY A 74 14.79 11.35 -3.01
CA GLY A 74 14.62 12.28 -1.88
C GLY A 74 13.26 12.97 -1.87
N ILE A 75 12.96 13.65 -0.75
CA ILE A 75 11.62 14.17 -0.47
C ILE A 75 11.19 15.26 -1.46
N ASP A 76 12.01 16.28 -1.70
CA ASP A 76 11.62 17.44 -2.52
C ASP A 76 11.33 17.03 -3.96
N ALA A 77 12.26 16.31 -4.59
CA ALA A 77 12.08 15.83 -5.96
C ALA A 77 10.95 14.79 -6.05
N GLY A 78 10.85 13.89 -5.07
CA GLY A 78 9.83 12.86 -5.07
C GLY A 78 8.42 13.40 -4.92
N LEU A 79 8.20 14.37 -4.03
CA LEU A 79 6.90 15.01 -3.85
C LEU A 79 6.49 15.82 -5.08
N ALA A 80 7.43 16.52 -5.74
CA ALA A 80 7.17 17.22 -6.98
C ALA A 80 6.73 16.27 -8.11
N ILE A 81 7.39 15.10 -8.25
CA ILE A 81 7.03 14.08 -9.23
C ILE A 81 5.64 13.50 -8.93
N LEU A 82 5.31 13.21 -7.67
CA LEU A 82 3.99 12.68 -7.30
C LEU A 82 2.88 13.71 -7.56
N ALA A 83 3.11 14.98 -7.26
CA ALA A 83 2.18 16.06 -7.56
C ALA A 83 1.96 16.18 -9.08
N GLU A 84 3.00 16.00 -9.89
CA GLU A 84 2.89 16.01 -11.36
C GLU A 84 2.11 14.79 -11.88
N VAL A 85 2.36 13.57 -11.36
CA VAL A 85 1.56 12.37 -11.70
C VAL A 85 0.08 12.63 -11.42
N LYS A 86 -0.25 13.16 -10.25
CA LYS A 86 -1.61 13.50 -9.85
C LYS A 86 -2.26 14.50 -10.81
N ALA A 87 -1.54 15.59 -11.16
CA ALA A 87 -2.05 16.62 -12.05
C ALA A 87 -2.24 16.12 -13.50
N THR A 88 -1.33 15.26 -13.98
CA THR A 88 -1.34 14.75 -15.35
C THR A 88 -2.39 13.69 -15.59
N LEU A 89 -2.56 12.76 -14.64
CA LEU A 89 -3.43 11.59 -14.80
C LEU A 89 -4.77 11.71 -14.07
N GLY A 90 -4.92 12.71 -13.19
CA GLY A 90 -6.13 12.90 -12.40
C GLY A 90 -6.41 11.78 -11.39
N CYS A 91 -5.46 10.89 -11.14
CA CYS A 91 -5.58 9.83 -10.13
C CYS A 91 -5.03 10.30 -8.78
N PRO A 92 -5.63 9.88 -7.66
CA PRO A 92 -5.04 10.13 -6.35
C PRO A 92 -3.70 9.43 -6.19
N VAL A 93 -2.83 9.99 -5.34
CA VAL A 93 -1.47 9.47 -5.12
C VAL A 93 -1.20 9.17 -3.65
N LEU A 94 -0.34 8.18 -3.42
CA LEU A 94 0.08 7.69 -2.11
C LEU A 94 1.61 7.65 -2.02
N THR A 95 2.16 8.11 -0.90
CA THR A 95 3.58 7.88 -0.56
C THR A 95 3.75 7.56 0.91
N ASP A 96 4.85 6.91 1.26
CA ASP A 96 5.21 6.63 2.65
C ASP A 96 6.02 7.78 3.26
N ILE A 97 5.83 7.97 4.57
CA ILE A 97 6.55 8.93 5.43
C ILE A 97 7.28 8.18 6.53
N HIS A 98 8.43 8.70 6.96
CA HIS A 98 9.32 7.99 7.89
C HIS A 98 9.57 8.74 9.20
N GLY A 99 9.26 10.04 9.26
CA GLY A 99 9.38 10.88 10.44
C GLY A 99 8.36 12.01 10.46
N PRO A 100 8.03 12.56 11.66
CA PRO A 100 7.06 13.64 11.80
C PRO A 100 7.40 14.90 10.99
N GLU A 101 8.68 15.15 10.75
CA GLU A 101 9.18 16.30 9.98
C GLU A 101 8.82 16.26 8.48
N GLN A 102 8.51 15.07 7.96
CA GLN A 102 8.13 14.88 6.55
C GLN A 102 6.64 15.08 6.29
N VAL A 103 5.82 15.00 7.34
CA VAL A 103 4.38 14.82 7.27
C VAL A 103 3.68 15.97 6.55
N GLU A 104 4.01 17.23 6.94
CA GLU A 104 3.33 18.40 6.40
C GLU A 104 3.62 18.59 4.90
N ALA A 105 4.89 18.49 4.51
CA ALA A 105 5.28 18.60 3.11
C ALA A 105 4.65 17.50 2.25
N ALA A 106 4.64 16.26 2.74
CA ALA A 106 4.01 15.14 2.03
C ALA A 106 2.49 15.33 1.90
N ALA A 107 1.80 15.76 2.95
CA ALA A 107 0.35 15.97 2.92
C ALA A 107 -0.11 17.06 1.94
N GLN A 108 0.75 18.03 1.59
CA GLN A 108 0.46 19.02 0.56
C GLN A 108 0.55 18.45 -0.86
N ALA A 109 1.36 17.42 -1.08
CA ALA A 109 1.62 16.86 -2.40
C ALA A 109 0.76 15.63 -2.72
N VAL A 110 0.42 14.81 -1.70
CA VAL A 110 -0.27 13.53 -1.91
C VAL A 110 -1.61 13.47 -1.16
N ASP A 111 -2.46 12.51 -1.56
CA ASP A 111 -3.80 12.32 -0.99
C ASP A 111 -3.79 11.34 0.20
N ILE A 112 -2.86 10.39 0.17
CA ILE A 112 -2.73 9.34 1.19
C ILE A 112 -1.30 9.31 1.72
N LEU A 113 -1.15 9.47 3.04
CA LEU A 113 0.11 9.26 3.75
C LEU A 113 0.17 7.82 4.24
N GLN A 114 1.23 7.10 3.90
CA GLN A 114 1.44 5.73 4.37
C GLN A 114 2.43 5.68 5.52
N ILE A 115 2.03 5.00 6.59
CA ILE A 115 2.92 4.63 7.70
C ILE A 115 3.51 3.25 7.41
N PRO A 116 4.83 3.12 7.23
CA PRO A 116 5.50 1.83 7.02
C PRO A 116 5.29 0.86 8.18
N ALA A 117 5.34 -0.44 7.88
CA ALA A 117 5.06 -1.49 8.85
C ALA A 117 5.94 -1.42 10.12
N PHE A 118 7.23 -1.12 9.98
CA PHE A 118 8.14 -1.00 11.13
C PHE A 118 7.80 0.18 12.03
N LEU A 119 7.13 1.21 11.50
CA LEU A 119 6.80 2.45 12.20
C LEU A 119 5.33 2.49 12.69
N CYS A 120 4.57 1.43 12.49
CA CYS A 120 3.13 1.39 12.77
C CYS A 120 2.77 1.65 14.25
N ARG A 121 3.70 1.52 15.18
CA ARG A 121 3.51 1.83 16.61
C ARG A 121 4.05 3.18 17.06
N GLN A 122 4.74 3.94 16.19
CA GLN A 122 5.32 5.23 16.53
C GLN A 122 4.23 6.28 16.75
N THR A 123 3.94 6.57 18.02
CA THR A 123 2.81 7.41 18.42
C THR A 123 2.92 8.82 17.83
N ASP A 124 4.10 9.43 17.91
CA ASP A 124 4.31 10.82 17.43
C ASP A 124 4.10 10.92 15.91
N LEU A 125 4.56 9.91 15.14
CA LEU A 125 4.36 9.86 13.69
C LEU A 125 2.88 9.69 13.32
N LEU A 126 2.16 8.79 14.01
CA LEU A 126 0.74 8.55 13.80
C LEU A 126 -0.10 9.79 14.11
N ILE A 127 0.20 10.49 15.22
CA ILE A 127 -0.48 11.73 15.62
C ILE A 127 -0.15 12.86 14.64
N ALA A 128 1.12 13.03 14.25
CA ALA A 128 1.51 14.03 13.27
C ALA A 128 0.78 13.82 11.94
N ALA A 129 0.77 12.58 11.43
CA ALA A 129 0.04 12.23 10.21
C ALA A 129 -1.47 12.50 10.35
N GLY A 130 -2.09 12.07 11.45
CA GLY A 130 -3.51 12.28 11.70
C GLY A 130 -3.92 13.76 11.68
N LYS A 131 -3.10 14.64 12.24
CA LYS A 131 -3.37 16.10 12.30
C LYS A 131 -3.46 16.79 10.94
N THR A 132 -2.91 16.18 9.87
CA THR A 132 -2.98 16.77 8.52
C THR A 132 -4.38 16.72 7.90
N GLY A 133 -5.24 15.81 8.37
CA GLY A 133 -6.54 15.53 7.75
C GLY A 133 -6.44 14.75 6.42
N ALA A 134 -5.24 14.41 5.94
CA ALA A 134 -5.05 13.48 4.83
C ALA A 134 -5.57 12.07 5.18
N VAL A 135 -5.76 11.21 4.19
CA VAL A 135 -6.03 9.79 4.45
C VAL A 135 -4.76 9.12 4.95
N ILE A 136 -4.86 8.35 6.02
CA ILE A 136 -3.73 7.66 6.62
C ILE A 136 -3.84 6.16 6.38
N ASN A 137 -2.94 5.61 5.58
CA ASN A 137 -2.81 4.17 5.38
C ASN A 137 -1.74 3.61 6.32
N VAL A 138 -2.13 2.77 7.29
CA VAL A 138 -1.17 2.19 8.23
C VAL A 138 -0.91 0.73 7.88
N LYS A 139 0.33 0.41 7.51
CA LYS A 139 0.75 -0.98 7.31
C LYS A 139 0.96 -1.67 8.65
N LYS A 140 0.29 -2.80 8.85
CA LYS A 140 0.47 -3.63 10.04
C LYS A 140 1.90 -4.14 10.12
N GLY A 141 2.57 -3.93 11.25
CA GLY A 141 3.88 -4.53 11.50
C GLY A 141 3.83 -6.05 11.47
N GLN A 142 4.89 -6.67 10.95
CA GLN A 142 5.00 -8.14 10.89
C GLN A 142 4.97 -8.80 12.28
N PHE A 143 5.23 -8.00 13.31
CA PHE A 143 5.26 -8.39 14.73
C PHE A 143 3.94 -8.13 15.46
N LEU A 144 2.93 -7.52 14.81
CA LEU A 144 1.64 -7.21 15.43
C LEU A 144 0.60 -8.29 15.13
N ALA A 145 -0.22 -8.55 16.15
CA ALA A 145 -1.48 -9.27 15.94
C ALA A 145 -2.51 -8.38 15.24
N PRO A 146 -3.45 -8.95 14.46
CA PRO A 146 -4.44 -8.16 13.72
C PRO A 146 -5.35 -7.30 14.63
N TRP A 147 -5.71 -7.77 15.81
CA TRP A 147 -6.52 -7.01 16.79
C TRP A 147 -5.79 -5.81 17.40
N ASP A 148 -4.45 -5.79 17.40
CA ASP A 148 -3.66 -4.65 17.88
C ASP A 148 -3.79 -3.43 16.95
N MET A 149 -4.26 -3.62 15.71
CA MET A 149 -4.49 -2.53 14.77
C MET A 149 -5.61 -1.59 15.21
N ALA A 150 -6.50 -2.02 16.08
CA ALA A 150 -7.49 -1.13 16.70
C ALA A 150 -6.82 -0.03 17.54
N ALA A 151 -5.82 -0.36 18.35
CA ALA A 151 -5.06 0.62 19.12
C ALA A 151 -4.21 1.55 18.23
N VAL A 152 -3.69 1.04 17.12
CA VAL A 152 -2.97 1.85 16.13
C VAL A 152 -3.90 2.86 15.46
N ALA A 153 -5.08 2.41 15.00
CA ALA A 153 -6.09 3.28 14.41
C ALA A 153 -6.57 4.36 15.39
N GLN A 154 -6.75 4.00 16.67
CA GLN A 154 -7.17 4.94 17.71
C GLN A 154 -6.19 6.11 17.90
N LYS A 155 -4.89 5.91 17.71
CA LYS A 155 -3.90 6.99 17.78
C LYS A 155 -4.12 8.03 16.69
N VAL A 156 -4.43 7.60 15.47
CA VAL A 156 -4.79 8.52 14.37
C VAL A 156 -6.13 9.18 14.66
N ALA A 157 -7.15 8.39 15.02
CA ALA A 157 -8.51 8.88 15.31
C ALA A 157 -8.56 9.87 16.47
N SER A 158 -7.62 9.79 17.44
CA SER A 158 -7.50 10.73 18.56
C SER A 158 -7.23 12.17 18.13
N THR A 159 -6.79 12.39 16.89
CA THR A 159 -6.61 13.73 16.29
C THR A 159 -7.89 14.30 15.68
N GLY A 160 -8.99 13.53 15.69
CA GLY A 160 -10.23 13.85 14.97
C GLY A 160 -10.25 13.36 13.53
N ASN A 161 -9.17 12.71 13.05
CA ASN A 161 -9.08 12.18 11.69
C ASN A 161 -9.52 10.71 11.65
N GLU A 162 -10.69 10.46 11.08
CA GLU A 162 -11.28 9.12 10.89
C GLU A 162 -11.02 8.54 9.48
N ARG A 163 -10.21 9.21 8.66
CA ARG A 163 -9.87 8.80 7.30
C ARG A 163 -8.70 7.83 7.31
N ILE A 164 -8.94 6.61 7.77
CA ILE A 164 -7.93 5.60 8.07
C ILE A 164 -8.12 4.37 7.19
N LEU A 165 -7.05 3.84 6.65
CA LEU A 165 -6.95 2.54 5.99
C LEU A 165 -5.98 1.67 6.78
N LEU A 166 -6.30 0.37 6.93
CA LEU A 166 -5.47 -0.58 7.65
C LEU A 166 -4.96 -1.65 6.69
N THR A 167 -3.64 -1.77 6.54
CA THR A 167 -3.04 -2.68 5.56
C THR A 167 -2.41 -3.90 6.23
N GLU A 168 -2.91 -5.10 5.89
CA GLU A 168 -2.28 -6.38 6.18
C GLU A 168 -1.16 -6.68 5.18
N ARG A 169 -0.01 -7.19 5.63
CA ARG A 169 1.16 -7.50 4.80
C ARG A 169 1.96 -8.72 5.23
N GLY A 170 1.36 -9.61 5.98
CA GLY A 170 2.00 -10.79 6.55
C GLY A 170 2.58 -10.56 7.95
N ALA A 171 2.70 -11.64 8.69
CA ALA A 171 3.33 -11.71 10.00
C ALA A 171 4.59 -12.57 9.95
N SER A 172 5.59 -12.24 10.77
CA SER A 172 6.83 -13.02 10.87
C SER A 172 6.52 -14.43 11.39
N PHE A 173 7.06 -15.42 10.70
CA PHE A 173 6.93 -16.83 11.05
C PHE A 173 8.31 -17.51 10.99
N GLY A 174 9.03 -17.48 12.10
CA GLY A 174 10.44 -17.84 12.13
C GLY A 174 11.34 -16.77 11.52
N TYR A 175 12.50 -17.17 11.01
CA TYR A 175 13.47 -16.24 10.40
C TYR A 175 13.18 -16.07 8.90
N ASN A 176 13.27 -14.84 8.43
CA ASN A 176 13.20 -14.46 6.99
C ASN A 176 11.95 -14.98 6.25
N THR A 177 10.89 -15.33 6.98
CA THR A 177 9.64 -15.87 6.41
C THR A 177 8.44 -15.11 6.93
N LEU A 178 7.48 -14.86 6.04
CA LEU A 178 6.20 -14.27 6.35
C LEU A 178 5.07 -15.25 6.04
N VAL A 179 4.02 -15.20 6.85
CA VAL A 179 2.76 -15.92 6.60
C VAL A 179 1.61 -14.93 6.64
N SER A 180 0.70 -15.01 5.69
CA SER A 180 -0.54 -14.25 5.67
C SER A 180 -1.68 -15.10 6.22
N ASP A 181 -2.18 -14.72 7.40
CA ASP A 181 -3.39 -15.30 7.95
C ASP A 181 -4.61 -14.56 7.39
N MET A 182 -5.37 -15.20 6.50
CA MET A 182 -6.55 -14.58 5.89
C MET A 182 -7.63 -14.24 6.93
N ARG A 183 -7.64 -14.85 8.11
CA ARG A 183 -8.53 -14.49 9.22
C ARG A 183 -8.18 -13.11 9.81
N ALA A 184 -6.97 -12.62 9.61
CA ALA A 184 -6.58 -11.29 10.04
C ALA A 184 -7.42 -10.18 9.36
N LEU A 185 -7.89 -10.42 8.13
CA LEU A 185 -8.64 -9.45 7.36
C LEU A 185 -10.01 -9.13 7.99
N PRO A 186 -10.90 -10.09 8.26
CA PRO A 186 -12.15 -9.82 8.97
C PRO A 186 -11.91 -9.31 10.41
N VAL A 187 -10.87 -9.77 11.11
CA VAL A 187 -10.54 -9.24 12.45
C VAL A 187 -10.19 -7.75 12.39
N MET A 188 -9.39 -7.33 11.43
CA MET A 188 -9.08 -5.90 11.24
C MET A 188 -10.33 -5.11 10.81
N ALA A 189 -11.22 -5.70 10.01
CA ALA A 189 -12.47 -5.08 9.57
C ALA A 189 -13.46 -4.83 10.73
N GLU A 190 -13.36 -5.52 11.86
CA GLU A 190 -14.17 -5.27 13.08
C GLU A 190 -13.96 -3.86 13.63
N THR A 191 -12.84 -3.20 13.31
CA THR A 191 -12.60 -1.79 13.64
C THR A 191 -13.54 -0.83 12.92
N GLY A 192 -14.22 -1.29 11.87
CA GLY A 192 -15.02 -0.49 10.94
C GLY A 192 -14.21 0.14 9.82
N TYR A 193 -12.89 0.27 9.93
CA TYR A 193 -12.05 0.87 8.89
C TYR A 193 -11.85 -0.04 7.68
N PRO A 194 -11.70 0.53 6.46
CA PRO A 194 -11.38 -0.23 5.27
C PRO A 194 -10.05 -0.97 5.42
N VAL A 195 -10.06 -2.25 5.06
CA VAL A 195 -8.89 -3.13 5.12
C VAL A 195 -8.26 -3.25 3.73
N VAL A 196 -6.98 -3.02 3.65
CA VAL A 196 -6.14 -3.19 2.46
C VAL A 196 -5.30 -4.44 2.63
N PHE A 197 -5.14 -5.23 1.59
CA PHE A 197 -4.20 -6.34 1.58
C PHE A 197 -3.03 -6.04 0.65
N ASP A 198 -1.81 -6.06 1.19
CA ASP A 198 -0.57 -5.91 0.44
C ASP A 198 -0.11 -7.27 -0.07
N ALA A 199 -0.40 -7.56 -1.32
CA ALA A 199 -0.10 -8.86 -1.94
C ALA A 199 1.40 -9.05 -2.19
N THR A 200 2.12 -7.97 -2.52
CA THR A 200 3.55 -8.05 -2.88
C THR A 200 4.45 -8.19 -1.66
N HIS A 201 4.23 -7.39 -0.62
CA HIS A 201 5.05 -7.53 0.59
C HIS A 201 4.69 -8.75 1.45
N SER A 202 3.52 -9.36 1.26
CA SER A 202 3.13 -10.60 1.93
C SER A 202 3.97 -11.81 1.52
N VAL A 203 4.59 -11.75 0.34
CA VAL A 203 5.47 -12.82 -0.18
C VAL A 203 6.96 -12.48 -0.08
N GLN A 204 7.29 -11.39 0.64
CA GLN A 204 8.67 -10.98 0.88
C GLN A 204 9.37 -11.94 1.85
N GLN A 205 10.66 -12.13 1.63
CA GLN A 205 11.57 -12.82 2.54
C GLN A 205 12.56 -11.79 3.10
N PRO A 206 12.24 -11.11 4.23
CA PRO A 206 13.04 -10.03 4.78
C PRO A 206 14.46 -10.50 5.07
N GLY A 207 15.47 -9.83 4.47
CA GLY A 207 16.88 -10.21 4.62
C GLY A 207 17.26 -11.58 4.02
N GLY A 208 16.37 -12.22 3.27
CA GLY A 208 16.57 -13.59 2.73
C GLY A 208 17.75 -13.72 1.74
N LEU A 209 18.24 -12.61 1.18
CA LEU A 209 19.42 -12.57 0.31
C LEU A 209 20.64 -11.95 1.01
N GLY A 210 20.64 -11.87 2.35
CA GLY A 210 21.73 -11.30 3.14
C GLY A 210 21.74 -9.77 3.10
N SER A 211 22.14 -9.15 2.00
CA SER A 211 22.18 -7.69 1.82
C SER A 211 20.87 -7.07 1.30
N ALA A 212 19.90 -7.91 0.92
CA ALA A 212 18.61 -7.51 0.39
C ALA A 212 17.50 -8.48 0.81
N SER A 213 16.24 -8.06 0.69
CA SER A 213 15.09 -8.93 0.84
C SER A 213 14.93 -9.81 -0.41
N GLY A 214 14.68 -11.11 -0.19
CA GLY A 214 14.18 -12.02 -1.21
C GLY A 214 12.65 -11.97 -1.30
N GLY A 215 12.06 -12.83 -2.12
CA GLY A 215 10.62 -12.96 -2.24
C GLY A 215 10.18 -13.98 -3.27
N GLN A 216 8.87 -14.23 -3.28
CA GLN A 216 8.24 -15.23 -4.13
C GLN A 216 7.08 -14.60 -4.91
N ARG A 217 7.41 -13.72 -5.86
CA ARG A 217 6.47 -12.95 -6.71
C ARG A 217 5.28 -13.78 -7.21
N ASP A 218 5.53 -15.02 -7.60
CA ASP A 218 4.51 -15.89 -8.21
C ASP A 218 3.33 -16.20 -7.27
N TYR A 219 3.51 -16.06 -5.97
CA TYR A 219 2.43 -16.23 -4.99
C TYR A 219 1.64 -14.95 -4.72
N ALA A 220 2.10 -13.78 -5.13
CA ALA A 220 1.37 -12.54 -4.90
C ALA A 220 -0.04 -12.53 -5.52
N PRO A 221 -0.25 -12.97 -6.78
CA PRO A 221 -1.60 -13.09 -7.34
C PRO A 221 -2.49 -14.12 -6.62
N LEU A 222 -1.91 -15.19 -6.07
CA LEU A 222 -2.65 -16.17 -5.28
C LEU A 222 -3.21 -15.55 -4.00
N LEU A 223 -2.35 -14.85 -3.25
CA LEU A 223 -2.75 -14.19 -2.00
C LEU A 223 -3.71 -13.03 -2.26
N ALA A 224 -3.55 -12.29 -3.37
CA ALA A 224 -4.51 -11.25 -3.77
C ALA A 224 -5.92 -11.83 -3.99
N ARG A 225 -6.05 -12.96 -4.70
CA ARG A 225 -7.35 -13.65 -4.87
C ARG A 225 -7.96 -14.08 -3.53
N SER A 226 -7.13 -14.63 -2.64
CA SER A 226 -7.59 -15.06 -1.31
C SER A 226 -8.08 -13.88 -0.47
N ALA A 227 -7.39 -12.74 -0.54
CA ALA A 227 -7.77 -11.53 0.19
C ALA A 227 -9.06 -10.90 -0.37
N VAL A 228 -9.24 -10.84 -1.69
CA VAL A 228 -10.48 -10.35 -2.30
C VAL A 228 -11.64 -11.27 -1.95
N ALA A 229 -11.43 -12.59 -1.93
CA ALA A 229 -12.44 -13.54 -1.47
C ALA A 229 -12.81 -13.37 0.02
N ALA A 230 -11.91 -12.80 0.84
CA ALA A 230 -12.19 -12.42 2.21
C ALA A 230 -12.89 -11.03 2.36
N GLY A 231 -13.11 -10.29 1.28
CA GLY A 231 -13.89 -9.05 1.25
C GLY A 231 -13.11 -7.79 1.60
N VAL A 232 -11.80 -7.71 1.25
CA VAL A 232 -11.00 -6.49 1.50
C VAL A 232 -11.45 -5.29 0.67
N ALA A 233 -11.23 -4.08 1.21
CA ALA A 233 -11.54 -2.81 0.53
C ALA A 233 -10.56 -2.47 -0.59
N ALA A 234 -9.32 -2.98 -0.53
CA ALA A 234 -8.31 -2.70 -1.55
C ALA A 234 -7.23 -3.77 -1.61
N ILE A 235 -6.61 -3.87 -2.79
CA ILE A 235 -5.37 -4.61 -3.01
C ILE A 235 -4.24 -3.59 -3.23
N PHE A 236 -3.18 -3.72 -2.43
CA PHE A 236 -1.92 -3.04 -2.64
C PHE A 236 -0.98 -4.01 -3.35
N ALA A 237 -0.43 -3.59 -4.50
CA ALA A 237 0.48 -4.43 -5.27
C ALA A 237 1.51 -3.55 -5.98
N GLU A 238 2.78 -3.67 -5.62
CA GLU A 238 3.86 -3.01 -6.36
C GLU A 238 4.08 -3.71 -7.70
N ALA A 239 4.31 -2.94 -8.74
CA ALA A 239 4.54 -3.43 -10.10
C ALA A 239 5.63 -2.64 -10.81
N HIS A 240 6.32 -3.29 -11.76
CA HIS A 240 7.40 -2.71 -12.52
C HIS A 240 7.45 -3.35 -13.91
N GLU A 241 7.89 -2.64 -14.95
CA GLU A 241 8.06 -3.19 -16.30
C GLU A 241 9.18 -4.22 -16.37
N ASP A 242 10.24 -4.01 -15.57
CA ASP A 242 11.38 -4.91 -15.44
C ASP A 242 11.77 -5.07 -13.97
N PRO A 243 10.98 -5.84 -13.16
CA PRO A 243 11.21 -5.93 -11.73
C PRO A 243 12.51 -6.61 -11.35
N ASP A 244 13.09 -7.40 -12.24
CA ASP A 244 14.34 -8.13 -11.95
C ASP A 244 15.57 -7.18 -11.93
N ASN A 245 15.47 -6.03 -12.61
CA ASN A 245 16.48 -4.96 -12.62
C ASN A 245 16.08 -3.74 -11.79
N ALA A 246 14.95 -3.77 -11.10
CA ALA A 246 14.49 -2.67 -10.27
C ALA A 246 15.43 -2.41 -9.07
N PRO A 247 15.56 -1.14 -8.63
CA PRO A 247 16.47 -0.76 -7.56
C PRO A 247 16.02 -1.24 -6.16
N SER A 248 14.77 -1.68 -6.01
CA SER A 248 14.17 -2.10 -4.74
C SER A 248 13.09 -3.16 -4.97
N ASP A 249 13.00 -4.13 -4.03
CA ASP A 249 11.95 -5.14 -3.90
C ASP A 249 11.63 -5.93 -5.19
N GLY A 250 12.59 -6.00 -6.12
CA GLY A 250 12.46 -6.72 -7.38
C GLY A 250 11.86 -8.12 -7.23
N PRO A 251 12.32 -8.97 -6.29
CA PRO A 251 11.81 -10.34 -6.11
C PRO A 251 10.31 -10.45 -5.76
N VAL A 252 9.65 -9.37 -5.34
CA VAL A 252 8.23 -9.38 -4.96
C VAL A 252 7.34 -8.54 -5.87
N MET A 253 7.87 -7.54 -6.57
CA MET A 253 7.08 -6.71 -7.48
C MET A 253 6.50 -7.53 -8.62
N LEU A 254 5.25 -7.26 -8.96
CA LEU A 254 4.59 -7.86 -10.12
C LEU A 254 5.23 -7.34 -11.42
N LYS A 255 5.28 -8.18 -12.44
CA LYS A 255 5.52 -7.71 -13.80
C LYS A 255 4.31 -6.90 -14.25
N LEU A 256 4.55 -5.76 -14.91
CA LEU A 256 3.50 -4.85 -15.35
C LEU A 256 2.42 -5.56 -16.19
N ASP A 257 2.81 -6.47 -17.06
CA ASP A 257 1.91 -7.25 -17.91
C ASP A 257 1.01 -8.25 -17.14
N TRP A 258 1.35 -8.59 -15.89
CA TRP A 258 0.51 -9.44 -15.04
C TRP A 258 -0.68 -8.69 -14.41
N VAL A 259 -0.58 -7.36 -14.30
CA VAL A 259 -1.56 -6.56 -13.54
C VAL A 259 -2.94 -6.63 -14.16
N GLY A 260 -3.07 -6.36 -15.46
CA GLY A 260 -4.37 -6.38 -16.14
C GLY A 260 -5.12 -7.70 -16.04
N PRO A 261 -4.49 -8.85 -16.40
CA PRO A 261 -5.10 -10.17 -16.22
C PRO A 261 -5.46 -10.48 -14.77
N MET A 262 -4.62 -10.11 -13.81
CA MET A 262 -4.89 -10.28 -12.37
C MET A 262 -6.13 -9.48 -11.96
N LEU A 263 -6.24 -8.21 -12.32
CA LEU A 263 -7.37 -7.36 -11.96
C LEU A 263 -8.71 -7.90 -12.47
N LYS A 264 -8.76 -8.44 -13.69
CA LYS A 264 -9.97 -9.08 -14.23
C LYS A 264 -10.43 -10.26 -13.39
N GLN A 265 -9.49 -11.10 -12.92
CA GLN A 265 -9.80 -12.22 -12.03
C GLN A 265 -10.29 -11.72 -10.66
N LEU A 266 -9.59 -10.74 -10.07
CA LEU A 266 -9.97 -10.18 -8.78
C LEU A 266 -11.34 -9.51 -8.84
N LYS A 267 -11.66 -8.78 -9.91
CA LYS A 267 -12.97 -8.16 -10.12
C LYS A 267 -14.10 -9.18 -10.16
N ALA A 268 -13.89 -10.31 -10.83
CA ALA A 268 -14.88 -11.39 -10.88
C ALA A 268 -15.14 -11.97 -9.48
N ILE A 269 -14.09 -12.20 -8.69
CA ILE A 269 -14.21 -12.69 -7.31
C ILE A 269 -14.92 -11.65 -6.43
N ASP A 270 -14.54 -10.39 -6.50
CA ASP A 270 -15.12 -9.29 -5.73
C ASP A 270 -16.64 -9.16 -5.97
N THR A 271 -17.04 -9.28 -7.25
CA THR A 271 -18.46 -9.26 -7.62
C THR A 271 -19.23 -10.45 -7.02
N VAL A 272 -18.63 -11.62 -6.89
CA VAL A 272 -19.29 -12.77 -6.23
C VAL A 272 -19.40 -12.57 -4.73
N VAL A 273 -18.41 -11.91 -4.11
CA VAL A 273 -18.32 -11.76 -2.65
C VAL A 273 -19.20 -10.59 -2.16
N LYS A 274 -19.24 -9.49 -2.90
CA LYS A 274 -19.91 -8.25 -2.46
C LYS A 274 -21.21 -7.93 -3.20
N GLY A 275 -21.55 -8.69 -4.26
CA GLY A 275 -22.77 -8.50 -5.05
C GLY A 275 -22.58 -7.45 -6.13
#